data_62133b4b85bd4e2a642c4c49493ac86e
#
_entry.id   62133b4b85bd4e2a642c4c49493ac86e
#
_cell.length_a   1.000
_cell.length_b   1.000
_cell.length_c   1.000
_cell.angle_alpha   90.00
_cell.angle_beta   90.00
_cell.angle_gamma   90.00
#
_symmetry.space_group_name_H-M   'P 1'
#
loop_
_entity.id
_entity.type
_entity.pdbx_description
1 polymer ?
#
loop_
_entity_poly.entity_id
_entity_poly.type
_entity_poly.pdbx_seq_one_letter_code
_entity_poly.pdbx_strand_id
1 'polypeptide(L)'
;MKTAPFEYHAPRTVDEVLSLLAEHGDEAKVLAGGQSLVPLLAMRLARPSQLVDINEVDELSFIRALDGSDVAFGTLTRERDAERSPLVAEQLPVLADALPLIGHVSIRNRGTIGGSVAHADASAELPAVAVITDAEMVVRSSAGERVVPAEDFFVGHFTTSMADDELLTEVRIPTGPSAAGWAFYEIARRHGDFALVGVAAMLSLDGDRIDDARLALIGVADRAVRAPDAEAALRGQSATLDTFAAAAREATKDLEPATDIHGSAEVRRHLAAVATRRALTTAASRAGERS
;
A
#
# COMPACT_ATOMS: atom_id res chain seq x y z
N MET A 1 -6.86 -21.43 17.26
CA MET A 1 -8.12 -22.21 17.11
C MET A 1 -8.01 -23.05 15.85
N LYS A 2 -8.81 -24.12 15.72
CA LYS A 2 -8.83 -24.95 14.50
C LYS A 2 -9.64 -24.23 13.41
N THR A 3 -9.10 -24.12 12.18
CA THR A 3 -9.76 -23.53 11.01
C THR A 3 -11.04 -24.30 10.63
N ALA A 4 -11.89 -23.73 9.78
CA ALA A 4 -12.88 -24.50 9.03
C ALA A 4 -12.15 -25.50 8.10
N PRO A 5 -12.78 -26.60 7.68
CA PRO A 5 -12.20 -27.48 6.68
C PRO A 5 -12.02 -26.78 5.34
N PHE A 6 -10.93 -27.06 4.64
CA PHE A 6 -10.67 -26.63 3.27
C PHE A 6 -9.83 -27.70 2.56
N GLU A 7 -9.88 -27.72 1.27
CA GLU A 7 -8.95 -28.43 0.42
C GLU A 7 -7.73 -27.54 0.16
N TYR A 8 -6.53 -28.14 0.22
CA TYR A 8 -5.28 -27.41 0.09
C TYR A 8 -4.57 -27.75 -1.21
N HIS A 9 -4.23 -26.71 -1.97
CA HIS A 9 -3.52 -26.80 -3.24
C HIS A 9 -2.19 -26.04 -3.14
N ALA A 10 -1.11 -26.61 -3.70
CA ALA A 10 0.22 -26.00 -3.75
C ALA A 10 0.75 -26.03 -5.19
N PRO A 11 0.20 -25.21 -6.08
CA PRO A 11 0.67 -25.09 -7.47
C PRO A 11 2.10 -24.55 -7.51
N ARG A 12 2.80 -24.84 -8.63
CA ARG A 12 4.20 -24.41 -8.85
C ARG A 12 4.37 -23.42 -9.99
N THR A 13 3.32 -23.18 -10.76
CA THR A 13 3.31 -22.24 -11.87
C THR A 13 2.11 -21.31 -11.78
N VAL A 14 2.21 -20.11 -12.37
CA VAL A 14 1.08 -19.17 -12.47
C VAL A 14 -0.10 -19.82 -13.21
N ASP A 15 0.15 -20.58 -14.28
CA ASP A 15 -0.91 -21.20 -15.05
C ASP A 15 -1.70 -22.26 -14.23
N GLU A 16 -1.04 -23.02 -13.35
CA GLU A 16 -1.71 -23.92 -12.39
C GLU A 16 -2.57 -23.13 -11.39
N VAL A 17 -2.07 -21.98 -10.87
CA VAL A 17 -2.87 -21.10 -9.99
C VAL A 17 -4.12 -20.61 -10.71
N LEU A 18 -3.96 -20.06 -11.94
CA LEU A 18 -5.07 -19.53 -12.73
C LEU A 18 -6.11 -20.60 -13.06
N SER A 19 -5.65 -21.84 -13.31
CA SER A 19 -6.56 -22.98 -13.54
C SER A 19 -7.41 -23.28 -12.31
N LEU A 20 -6.80 -23.29 -11.10
CA LEU A 20 -7.52 -23.51 -9.84
C LEU A 20 -8.50 -22.36 -9.54
N LEU A 21 -8.10 -21.11 -9.78
CA LEU A 21 -8.97 -19.95 -9.58
C LEU A 21 -10.15 -19.97 -10.56
N ALA A 22 -9.92 -20.31 -11.83
CA ALA A 22 -10.98 -20.44 -12.83
C ALA A 22 -11.96 -21.60 -12.51
N GLU A 23 -11.48 -22.70 -11.90
CA GLU A 23 -12.33 -23.84 -11.52
C GLU A 23 -13.18 -23.54 -10.29
N HIS A 24 -12.63 -22.84 -9.29
CA HIS A 24 -13.24 -22.72 -7.96
C HIS A 24 -13.82 -21.31 -7.67
N GLY A 25 -13.43 -20.26 -8.42
CA GLY A 25 -13.96 -18.91 -8.30
C GLY A 25 -13.93 -18.37 -6.84
N ASP A 26 -15.06 -17.90 -6.36
CA ASP A 26 -15.24 -17.29 -5.03
C ASP A 26 -15.03 -18.28 -3.86
N GLU A 27 -15.06 -19.59 -4.11
CA GLU A 27 -14.74 -20.61 -3.12
C GLU A 27 -13.22 -20.71 -2.84
N ALA A 28 -12.38 -20.25 -3.76
CA ALA A 28 -10.94 -20.28 -3.61
C ALA A 28 -10.42 -19.02 -2.88
N LYS A 29 -9.38 -19.20 -2.07
CA LYS A 29 -8.62 -18.08 -1.50
C LYS A 29 -7.13 -18.30 -1.66
N VAL A 30 -6.45 -17.31 -2.26
CA VAL A 30 -5.00 -17.33 -2.45
C VAL A 30 -4.28 -17.11 -1.13
N LEU A 31 -3.31 -17.95 -0.84
CA LEU A 31 -2.40 -17.82 0.29
C LEU A 31 -1.00 -17.43 -0.19
N ALA A 32 -0.60 -16.18 0.09
CA ALA A 32 0.77 -15.69 -0.10
C ALA A 32 1.54 -15.72 1.23
N GLY A 33 1.86 -14.57 1.82
CA GLY A 33 2.55 -14.47 3.11
C GLY A 33 1.80 -15.01 4.32
N GLY A 34 0.47 -15.06 4.25
CA GLY A 34 -0.44 -15.59 5.27
C GLY A 34 -0.58 -14.73 6.54
N GLN A 35 0.02 -13.54 6.60
CA GLN A 35 0.06 -12.75 7.83
C GLN A 35 -1.30 -12.15 8.22
N SER A 36 -2.19 -11.95 7.26
CA SER A 36 -3.59 -11.57 7.48
C SER A 36 -4.52 -12.79 7.35
N LEU A 37 -4.37 -13.60 6.28
CA LEU A 37 -5.30 -14.68 5.98
C LEU A 37 -5.27 -15.79 7.04
N VAL A 38 -4.10 -16.23 7.52
CA VAL A 38 -4.02 -17.34 8.50
C VAL A 38 -4.70 -16.97 9.83
N PRO A 39 -4.54 -15.77 10.42
CA PRO A 39 -5.36 -15.32 11.54
C PRO A 39 -6.86 -15.32 11.26
N LEU A 40 -7.30 -14.86 10.08
CA LEU A 40 -8.72 -14.86 9.70
C LEU A 40 -9.28 -16.28 9.59
N LEU A 41 -8.52 -17.23 9.02
CA LEU A 41 -8.88 -18.65 9.00
C LEU A 41 -8.97 -19.24 10.41
N ALA A 42 -8.00 -18.94 11.30
CA ALA A 42 -7.99 -19.41 12.66
C ALA A 42 -9.17 -18.88 13.50
N MET A 43 -9.59 -17.65 13.26
CA MET A 43 -10.77 -17.02 13.86
C MET A 43 -12.08 -17.42 13.17
N ARG A 44 -12.01 -18.13 12.04
CA ARG A 44 -13.16 -18.50 11.18
C ARG A 44 -13.92 -17.27 10.62
N LEU A 45 -13.25 -16.15 10.46
CA LEU A 45 -13.75 -14.97 9.77
C LEU A 45 -13.67 -15.15 8.25
N ALA A 46 -12.63 -15.84 7.76
CA ALA A 46 -12.57 -16.38 6.40
C ALA A 46 -12.80 -17.90 6.44
N ARG A 47 -13.60 -18.44 5.50
CA ARG A 47 -13.98 -19.85 5.44
C ARG A 47 -14.01 -20.35 3.99
N PRO A 48 -12.93 -20.17 3.21
CA PRO A 48 -12.90 -20.71 1.86
C PRO A 48 -12.99 -22.23 1.90
N SER A 49 -13.57 -22.86 0.88
CA SER A 49 -13.53 -24.30 0.70
C SER A 49 -12.23 -24.77 0.04
N GLN A 50 -11.55 -23.87 -0.68
CA GLN A 50 -10.31 -24.12 -1.39
C GLN A 50 -9.23 -23.09 -0.95
N LEU A 51 -8.06 -23.58 -0.56
CA LEU A 51 -6.90 -22.74 -0.22
C LEU A 51 -5.78 -22.98 -1.22
N VAL A 52 -5.46 -21.96 -2.01
CA VAL A 52 -4.42 -22.03 -3.06
C VAL A 52 -3.16 -21.34 -2.55
N ASP A 53 -2.20 -22.15 -2.11
CA ASP A 53 -0.91 -21.66 -1.60
C ASP A 53 0.07 -21.44 -2.75
N ILE A 54 0.41 -20.18 -3.02
CA ILE A 54 1.29 -19.79 -4.12
C ILE A 54 2.77 -19.72 -3.73
N ASN A 55 3.16 -20.11 -2.50
CA ASN A 55 4.53 -19.95 -2.02
C ASN A 55 5.60 -20.77 -2.77
N GLU A 56 5.20 -21.77 -3.58
CA GLU A 56 6.10 -22.55 -4.45
C GLU A 56 6.15 -22.03 -5.90
N VAL A 57 5.51 -20.89 -6.20
CA VAL A 57 5.52 -20.26 -7.54
C VAL A 57 6.68 -19.26 -7.63
N ASP A 58 7.89 -19.74 -7.93
CA ASP A 58 9.14 -18.96 -7.90
C ASP A 58 9.09 -17.73 -8.82
N GLU A 59 8.40 -17.82 -9.96
CA GLU A 59 8.27 -16.73 -10.93
C GLU A 59 7.55 -15.48 -10.38
N LEU A 60 6.85 -15.58 -9.24
CA LEU A 60 6.20 -14.49 -8.54
C LEU A 60 7.09 -13.79 -7.51
N SER A 61 8.35 -14.19 -7.35
CA SER A 61 9.28 -13.67 -6.34
C SER A 61 10.46 -12.96 -6.98
N PHE A 62 10.35 -11.63 -7.20
CA PHE A 62 11.41 -10.83 -7.78
C PHE A 62 11.28 -9.34 -7.41
N ILE A 63 12.41 -8.62 -7.49
CA ILE A 63 12.49 -7.15 -7.51
C ILE A 63 13.35 -6.80 -8.71
N ARG A 64 12.86 -6.00 -9.64
CA ARG A 64 13.62 -5.60 -10.84
C ARG A 64 13.31 -4.16 -11.24
N ALA A 65 14.31 -3.44 -11.73
CA ALA A 65 14.11 -2.20 -12.45
C ALA A 65 13.53 -2.52 -13.83
N LEU A 66 12.55 -1.72 -14.27
CA LEU A 66 12.03 -1.76 -15.63
C LEU A 66 12.69 -0.66 -16.47
N ASP A 67 12.62 -0.82 -17.80
CA ASP A 67 13.02 0.23 -18.73
C ASP A 67 12.12 1.47 -18.51
N GLY A 68 12.77 2.60 -18.23
CA GLY A 68 12.05 3.86 -17.99
C GLY A 68 12.29 4.43 -16.61
N SER A 69 11.55 4.12 -15.62
CA SER A 69 11.67 4.69 -14.26
C SER A 69 10.84 3.92 -13.23
N ASP A 70 10.53 2.64 -13.48
CA ASP A 70 9.68 1.86 -12.61
C ASP A 70 10.46 0.74 -11.94
N VAL A 71 10.03 0.37 -10.74
CA VAL A 71 10.49 -0.85 -10.06
C VAL A 71 9.32 -1.82 -9.96
N ALA A 72 9.53 -3.02 -10.47
CA ALA A 72 8.54 -4.09 -10.44
C ALA A 72 8.84 -5.08 -9.32
N PHE A 73 7.77 -5.48 -8.64
CA PHE A 73 7.77 -6.47 -7.57
C PHE A 73 6.86 -7.63 -7.96
N GLY A 74 7.37 -8.85 -7.96
CA GLY A 74 6.50 -10.02 -8.01
C GLY A 74 5.63 -10.09 -6.76
N THR A 75 4.43 -10.65 -6.87
CA THR A 75 3.44 -10.67 -5.77
C THR A 75 3.96 -11.38 -4.51
N LEU A 76 4.89 -12.35 -4.65
CA LEU A 76 5.52 -13.08 -3.55
C LEU A 76 6.78 -12.42 -2.99
N THR A 77 7.21 -11.28 -3.54
CA THR A 77 8.34 -10.52 -2.97
C THR A 77 8.10 -10.28 -1.49
N ARG A 78 8.99 -10.76 -0.63
CA ARG A 78 8.86 -10.56 0.82
C ARG A 78 9.06 -9.08 1.15
N GLU A 79 8.24 -8.56 2.05
CA GLU A 79 8.38 -7.19 2.57
C GLU A 79 9.79 -6.95 3.13
N ARG A 80 10.38 -8.00 3.77
CA ARG A 80 11.74 -7.93 4.30
C ARG A 80 12.81 -7.85 3.20
N ASP A 81 12.61 -8.50 2.06
CA ASP A 81 13.54 -8.44 0.94
C ASP A 81 13.46 -7.06 0.28
N ALA A 82 12.26 -6.52 0.11
CA ALA A 82 12.06 -5.14 -0.35
C ALA A 82 12.70 -4.12 0.61
N GLU A 83 12.52 -4.27 1.94
CA GLU A 83 13.12 -3.41 2.99
C GLU A 83 14.66 -3.38 2.92
N ARG A 84 15.29 -4.48 2.48
CA ARG A 84 16.75 -4.60 2.37
C ARG A 84 17.29 -4.32 0.99
N SER A 85 16.44 -4.10 0.02
CA SER A 85 16.83 -3.90 -1.36
C SER A 85 17.52 -2.54 -1.56
N PRO A 86 18.78 -2.51 -2.06
CA PRO A 86 19.41 -1.24 -2.43
C PRO A 86 18.61 -0.47 -3.50
N LEU A 87 17.98 -1.19 -4.44
CA LEU A 87 17.15 -0.60 -5.48
C LEU A 87 15.97 0.17 -4.88
N VAL A 88 15.29 -0.41 -3.86
CA VAL A 88 14.19 0.24 -3.15
C VAL A 88 14.69 1.46 -2.38
N ALA A 89 15.79 1.33 -1.64
CA ALA A 89 16.35 2.44 -0.86
C ALA A 89 16.75 3.63 -1.73
N GLU A 90 17.25 3.39 -2.94
CA GLU A 90 17.71 4.42 -3.87
C GLU A 90 16.54 5.04 -4.66
N GLN A 91 15.63 4.22 -5.17
CA GLN A 91 14.65 4.65 -6.18
C GLN A 91 13.24 4.87 -5.64
N LEU A 92 12.88 4.26 -4.52
CA LEU A 92 11.53 4.31 -3.95
C LEU A 92 11.54 4.77 -2.47
N PRO A 93 11.97 6.01 -2.19
CA PRO A 93 12.17 6.48 -0.81
C PRO A 93 10.89 6.44 0.05
N VAL A 94 9.71 6.64 -0.52
CA VAL A 94 8.45 6.52 0.22
C VAL A 94 8.15 5.08 0.63
N LEU A 95 8.47 4.10 -0.22
CA LEU A 95 8.36 2.69 0.11
C LEU A 95 9.39 2.28 1.16
N ALA A 96 10.63 2.79 1.04
CA ALA A 96 11.69 2.55 2.02
C ALA A 96 11.33 3.09 3.41
N ASP A 97 10.61 4.23 3.49
CA ASP A 97 10.09 4.77 4.76
C ASP A 97 8.92 3.93 5.32
N ALA A 98 8.04 3.40 4.44
CA ALA A 98 6.85 2.66 4.85
C ALA A 98 7.15 1.24 5.33
N LEU A 99 8.05 0.52 4.65
CA LEU A 99 8.34 -0.90 4.92
C LEU A 99 8.71 -1.20 6.39
N PRO A 100 9.57 -0.42 7.09
CA PRO A 100 9.88 -0.67 8.48
C PRO A 100 8.71 -0.53 9.46
N LEU A 101 7.62 0.15 9.05
CA LEU A 101 6.42 0.37 9.84
C LEU A 101 5.47 -0.83 9.79
N ILE A 102 5.52 -1.62 8.71
CA ILE A 102 4.68 -2.81 8.53
C ILE A 102 5.00 -3.84 9.61
N GLY A 103 4.15 -3.92 10.60
CA GLY A 103 4.23 -4.92 11.66
C GLY A 103 5.63 -5.06 12.29
N HIS A 104 5.96 -6.28 12.71
CA HIS A 104 7.29 -6.63 13.20
C HIS A 104 8.12 -7.36 12.14
N VAL A 105 9.43 -7.46 12.35
CA VAL A 105 10.34 -8.19 11.43
C VAL A 105 9.85 -9.60 11.11
N SER A 106 9.27 -10.31 12.10
CA SER A 106 8.69 -11.64 11.89
C SER A 106 7.51 -11.65 10.90
N ILE A 107 6.71 -10.58 10.90
CA ILE A 107 5.62 -10.37 9.93
C ILE A 107 6.22 -10.14 8.54
N ARG A 108 7.15 -9.20 8.40
CA ARG A 108 7.79 -8.85 7.12
C ARG A 108 8.63 -9.98 6.51
N ASN A 109 9.16 -10.90 7.33
CA ASN A 109 9.83 -12.12 6.83
C ASN A 109 8.89 -13.06 6.06
N ARG A 110 7.60 -12.97 6.27
CA ARG A 110 6.55 -13.80 5.63
C ARG A 110 5.62 -12.98 4.75
N GLY A 111 5.24 -11.78 5.18
CA GLY A 111 4.43 -10.83 4.44
C GLY A 111 5.01 -10.56 3.06
N THR A 112 4.15 -10.29 2.07
CA THR A 112 4.53 -10.08 0.68
C THR A 112 3.94 -8.79 0.16
N ILE A 113 4.64 -8.13 -0.76
CA ILE A 113 4.18 -6.89 -1.41
C ILE A 113 2.79 -7.11 -2.03
N GLY A 114 2.65 -8.13 -2.89
CA GLY A 114 1.36 -8.39 -3.54
C GLY A 114 0.28 -8.86 -2.56
N GLY A 115 0.65 -9.61 -1.53
CA GLY A 115 -0.32 -10.06 -0.52
C GLY A 115 -0.93 -8.91 0.26
N SER A 116 -0.15 -7.90 0.66
CA SER A 116 -0.63 -6.70 1.33
C SER A 116 -1.49 -5.83 0.40
N VAL A 117 -1.06 -5.63 -0.85
CA VAL A 117 -1.80 -4.89 -1.87
C VAL A 117 -3.14 -5.57 -2.18
N ALA A 118 -3.15 -6.89 -2.44
CA ALA A 118 -4.38 -7.64 -2.72
C ALA A 118 -5.33 -7.77 -1.53
N HIS A 119 -4.80 -7.68 -0.29
CA HIS A 119 -5.61 -7.68 0.93
C HIS A 119 -6.40 -6.38 1.09
N ALA A 120 -5.90 -5.27 0.56
CA ALA A 120 -6.56 -3.95 0.54
C ALA A 120 -7.07 -3.49 1.91
N ASP A 121 -6.29 -3.69 2.99
CA ASP A 121 -6.60 -3.12 4.29
C ASP A 121 -6.47 -1.59 4.22
N ALA A 122 -7.52 -0.88 4.63
CA ALA A 122 -7.56 0.58 4.61
C ALA A 122 -6.56 1.26 5.56
N SER A 123 -5.94 0.49 6.45
CA SER A 123 -4.91 0.95 7.39
C SER A 123 -3.50 0.45 7.04
N ALA A 124 -3.35 -0.28 5.92
CA ALA A 124 -2.05 -0.80 5.49
C ALA A 124 -1.24 0.25 4.71
N GLU A 125 0.06 0.22 4.85
CA GLU A 125 1.01 1.17 4.32
C GLU A 125 1.18 1.05 2.80
N LEU A 126 1.23 -0.17 2.26
CA LEU A 126 1.45 -0.41 0.83
C LEU A 126 0.35 0.14 -0.09
N PRO A 127 -0.95 0.08 0.24
CA PRO A 127 -1.97 0.80 -0.52
C PRO A 127 -1.74 2.30 -0.62
N ALA A 128 -1.28 2.99 0.46
CA ALA A 128 -0.94 4.41 0.38
C ALA A 128 0.26 4.67 -0.53
N VAL A 129 1.29 3.83 -0.44
CA VAL A 129 2.46 3.90 -1.34
C VAL A 129 2.01 3.72 -2.79
N ALA A 130 1.18 2.71 -3.08
CA ALA A 130 0.67 2.47 -4.43
C ALA A 130 -0.12 3.67 -4.97
N VAL A 131 -1.02 4.23 -4.15
CA VAL A 131 -1.87 5.37 -4.55
C VAL A 131 -1.06 6.65 -4.76
N ILE A 132 -0.07 6.96 -3.90
CA ILE A 132 0.70 8.21 -4.05
C ILE A 132 1.69 8.16 -5.21
N THR A 133 2.17 6.98 -5.57
CA THR A 133 3.13 6.78 -6.66
C THR A 133 2.47 6.53 -8.01
N ASP A 134 1.14 6.48 -8.07
CA ASP A 134 0.37 6.06 -9.25
C ASP A 134 0.81 4.66 -9.74
N ALA A 135 1.00 3.73 -8.78
CA ALA A 135 1.44 2.36 -9.08
C ALA A 135 0.44 1.60 -9.96
N GLU A 136 0.95 0.63 -10.69
CA GLU A 136 0.16 -0.25 -11.54
C GLU A 136 0.17 -1.68 -11.01
N MET A 137 -1.00 -2.31 -10.97
CA MET A 137 -1.17 -3.71 -10.62
C MET A 137 -1.39 -4.55 -11.87
N VAL A 138 -0.49 -5.51 -12.10
CA VAL A 138 -0.61 -6.48 -13.19
C VAL A 138 -1.42 -7.67 -12.68
N VAL A 139 -2.57 -7.85 -13.27
CA VAL A 139 -3.55 -8.88 -12.89
C VAL A 139 -3.73 -9.87 -14.05
N ARG A 140 -3.67 -11.16 -13.77
CA ARG A 140 -3.81 -12.24 -14.76
C ARG A 140 -4.97 -13.16 -14.44
N SER A 141 -5.63 -13.65 -15.48
CA SER A 141 -6.59 -14.74 -15.45
C SER A 141 -6.30 -15.72 -16.58
N SER A 142 -7.08 -16.80 -16.70
CA SER A 142 -7.03 -17.70 -17.85
C SER A 142 -7.39 -17.01 -19.19
N ALA A 143 -8.09 -15.87 -19.12
CA ALA A 143 -8.47 -15.09 -20.31
C ALA A 143 -7.38 -14.11 -20.79
N GLY A 144 -6.36 -13.83 -19.95
CA GLY A 144 -5.26 -12.92 -20.28
C GLY A 144 -4.77 -12.07 -19.12
N GLU A 145 -4.06 -10.99 -19.47
CA GLU A 145 -3.46 -10.05 -18.53
C GLU A 145 -4.07 -8.66 -18.71
N ARG A 146 -4.24 -7.93 -17.62
CA ARG A 146 -4.60 -6.51 -17.63
C ARG A 146 -3.79 -5.75 -16.58
N VAL A 147 -3.59 -4.46 -16.82
CA VAL A 147 -2.94 -3.53 -15.90
C VAL A 147 -4.01 -2.63 -15.30
N VAL A 148 -4.00 -2.48 -13.99
CA VAL A 148 -4.96 -1.68 -13.24
C VAL A 148 -4.21 -0.61 -12.47
N PRO A 149 -4.51 0.69 -12.68
CA PRO A 149 -3.96 1.77 -11.86
C PRO A 149 -4.38 1.64 -10.40
N ALA A 150 -3.53 2.13 -9.47
CA ALA A 150 -3.81 2.05 -8.04
C ALA A 150 -5.13 2.74 -7.64
N GLU A 151 -5.50 3.84 -8.30
CA GLU A 151 -6.75 4.56 -8.04
C GLU A 151 -8.00 3.73 -8.33
N ASP A 152 -7.93 2.83 -9.34
CA ASP A 152 -9.02 1.95 -9.76
C ASP A 152 -8.95 0.58 -9.07
N PHE A 153 -7.80 0.23 -8.47
CA PHE A 153 -7.57 -1.08 -7.88
C PHE A 153 -8.25 -1.23 -6.51
N PHE A 154 -8.12 -0.22 -5.63
CA PHE A 154 -8.71 -0.24 -4.30
C PHE A 154 -10.13 0.32 -4.33
N VAL A 155 -11.15 -0.53 -4.21
CA VAL A 155 -12.56 -0.12 -4.34
C VAL A 155 -13.30 0.00 -3.00
N GLY A 156 -12.73 -0.53 -1.92
CA GLY A 156 -13.30 -0.44 -0.58
C GLY A 156 -12.58 -1.32 0.45
N HIS A 157 -13.19 -1.49 1.60
CA HIS A 157 -12.61 -2.22 2.72
C HIS A 157 -12.38 -3.70 2.36
N PHE A 158 -11.12 -4.13 2.39
CA PHE A 158 -10.70 -5.48 1.97
C PHE A 158 -11.18 -5.88 0.56
N THR A 159 -11.37 -4.87 -0.32
CA THR A 159 -11.95 -5.10 -1.63
C THR A 159 -11.13 -4.42 -2.71
N THR A 160 -10.76 -5.19 -3.72
CA THR A 160 -10.09 -4.74 -4.93
C THR A 160 -10.99 -4.90 -6.14
N SER A 161 -10.60 -4.34 -7.28
CA SER A 161 -11.29 -4.53 -8.57
C SER A 161 -10.95 -5.85 -9.27
N MET A 162 -10.23 -6.76 -8.60
CA MET A 162 -9.96 -8.09 -9.13
C MET A 162 -11.21 -8.95 -9.11
N ALA A 163 -11.40 -9.76 -10.15
CA ALA A 163 -12.36 -10.83 -10.19
C ALA A 163 -11.86 -12.07 -9.40
N ASP A 164 -12.78 -13.00 -9.07
CA ASP A 164 -12.45 -14.17 -8.26
C ASP A 164 -11.53 -15.18 -8.96
N ASP A 165 -11.46 -15.14 -10.30
CA ASP A 165 -10.57 -15.95 -11.14
C ASP A 165 -9.25 -15.24 -11.51
N GLU A 166 -8.98 -14.07 -10.92
CA GLU A 166 -7.78 -13.27 -11.18
C GLU A 166 -6.73 -13.40 -10.08
N LEU A 167 -5.46 -13.34 -10.49
CA LEU A 167 -4.29 -13.31 -9.63
C LEU A 167 -3.52 -11.99 -9.84
N LEU A 168 -3.25 -11.26 -8.77
CA LEU A 168 -2.23 -10.20 -8.82
C LEU A 168 -0.85 -10.86 -8.97
N THR A 169 -0.15 -10.61 -10.07
CA THR A 169 1.14 -11.21 -10.38
C THR A 169 2.31 -10.27 -10.15
N GLU A 170 2.10 -8.96 -10.38
CA GLU A 170 3.16 -7.94 -10.29
C GLU A 170 2.59 -6.62 -9.79
N VAL A 171 3.39 -5.87 -9.02
CA VAL A 171 3.14 -4.48 -8.64
C VAL A 171 4.26 -3.64 -9.22
N ARG A 172 3.94 -2.66 -10.06
CA ARG A 172 4.87 -1.70 -10.67
C ARG A 172 4.75 -0.36 -9.97
N ILE A 173 5.87 0.13 -9.44
CA ILE A 173 5.91 1.40 -8.70
C ILE A 173 6.81 2.37 -9.45
N PRO A 174 6.27 3.49 -9.98
CA PRO A 174 7.07 4.55 -10.56
C PRO A 174 7.99 5.20 -9.52
N THR A 175 9.23 5.52 -9.94
CA THR A 175 10.24 6.12 -9.04
C THR A 175 9.96 7.58 -8.73
N GLY A 176 9.12 8.23 -9.54
CA GLY A 176 8.79 9.64 -9.40
C GLY A 176 9.93 10.60 -9.75
N PRO A 177 9.73 11.91 -9.55
CA PRO A 177 10.74 12.92 -9.85
C PRO A 177 11.97 12.78 -8.94
N SER A 178 13.18 12.82 -9.54
CA SER A 178 14.45 12.63 -8.82
C SER A 178 14.75 13.70 -7.77
N ALA A 179 14.27 14.93 -7.98
CA ALA A 179 14.41 16.06 -7.06
C ALA A 179 13.31 16.13 -6.00
N ALA A 180 12.31 15.24 -6.05
CA ALA A 180 11.23 15.23 -5.07
C ALA A 180 11.70 14.72 -3.70
N GLY A 181 11.23 15.36 -2.64
CA GLY A 181 11.30 14.84 -1.29
C GLY A 181 10.06 14.00 -0.98
N TRP A 182 10.28 12.85 -0.37
CA TRP A 182 9.25 11.89 0.00
C TRP A 182 9.25 11.66 1.51
N ALA A 183 8.10 11.37 2.08
CA ALA A 183 7.99 10.94 3.47
C ALA A 183 6.79 10.02 3.65
N PHE A 184 6.93 9.03 4.53
CA PHE A 184 5.82 8.30 5.10
C PHE A 184 5.78 8.55 6.61
N TYR A 185 4.63 8.97 7.15
CA TYR A 185 4.46 9.23 8.57
C TYR A 185 3.22 8.52 9.08
N GLU A 186 3.39 7.72 10.14
CA GLU A 186 2.33 6.92 10.73
C GLU A 186 2.18 7.21 12.22
N ILE A 187 0.97 7.12 12.70
CA ILE A 187 0.60 7.13 14.10
C ILE A 187 -0.12 5.82 14.41
N ALA A 188 0.54 4.97 15.19
CA ALA A 188 -0.02 3.74 15.73
C ALA A 188 0.02 3.77 17.26
N ARG A 189 -0.70 2.88 17.94
CA ARG A 189 -0.66 2.78 19.41
C ARG A 189 0.67 2.25 19.92
N ARG A 190 1.25 1.29 19.17
CA ARG A 190 2.55 0.67 19.44
C ARG A 190 3.25 0.45 18.12
N HIS A 191 4.56 0.38 18.13
CA HIS A 191 5.30 -0.03 16.94
C HIS A 191 4.87 -1.44 16.49
N GLY A 192 4.49 -1.56 15.24
CA GLY A 192 4.02 -2.80 14.61
C GLY A 192 2.52 -3.10 14.77
N ASP A 193 1.72 -2.23 15.45
CA ASP A 193 0.26 -2.25 15.37
C ASP A 193 -0.17 -1.60 14.04
N PHE A 194 -1.38 -1.90 13.57
CA PHE A 194 -1.99 -1.17 12.44
C PHE A 194 -2.07 0.33 12.71
N ALA A 195 -1.90 1.12 11.66
CA ALA A 195 -2.03 2.57 11.73
C ALA A 195 -3.40 3.00 12.25
N LEU A 196 -3.42 3.91 13.23
CA LEU A 196 -4.60 4.74 13.46
C LEU A 196 -4.80 5.68 12.28
N VAL A 197 -3.71 6.27 11.82
CA VAL A 197 -3.60 7.13 10.64
C VAL A 197 -2.19 7.04 10.09
N GLY A 198 -2.06 6.94 8.78
CA GLY A 198 -0.78 7.10 8.07
C GLY A 198 -0.93 8.09 6.91
N VAL A 199 0.15 8.76 6.58
CA VAL A 199 0.24 9.74 5.49
C VAL A 199 1.52 9.55 4.71
N ALA A 200 1.37 9.29 3.41
CA ALA A 200 2.43 9.40 2.43
C ALA A 200 2.41 10.81 1.82
N ALA A 201 3.55 11.46 1.71
CA ALA A 201 3.69 12.79 1.13
C ALA A 201 4.84 12.84 0.13
N MET A 202 4.66 13.60 -0.96
CA MET A 202 5.69 13.97 -1.91
C MET A 202 5.62 15.48 -2.17
N LEU A 203 6.76 16.12 -2.21
CA LEU A 203 6.90 17.53 -2.65
C LEU A 203 8.07 17.64 -3.62
N SER A 204 7.88 18.37 -4.72
CA SER A 204 8.95 18.96 -5.50
C SER A 204 8.98 20.48 -5.31
N LEU A 205 10.18 21.06 -5.31
CA LEU A 205 10.38 22.49 -5.06
C LEU A 205 11.05 23.15 -6.28
N ASP A 206 10.59 24.36 -6.59
CA ASP A 206 11.29 25.33 -7.43
C ASP A 206 11.69 26.50 -6.54
N GLY A 207 12.96 26.54 -6.12
CA GLY A 207 13.44 27.43 -5.06
C GLY A 207 12.73 27.17 -3.74
N ASP A 208 12.00 28.15 -3.20
CA ASP A 208 11.22 28.04 -1.96
C ASP A 208 9.74 27.69 -2.20
N ARG A 209 9.33 27.55 -3.48
CA ARG A 209 7.95 27.26 -3.85
C ARG A 209 7.73 25.79 -4.15
N ILE A 210 6.55 25.33 -3.78
CA ILE A 210 6.08 23.98 -4.08
C ILE A 210 5.62 23.94 -5.54
N ASP A 211 6.36 23.21 -6.38
CA ASP A 211 6.05 22.97 -7.78
C ASP A 211 4.98 21.89 -7.95
N ASP A 212 5.20 20.74 -7.32
CA ASP A 212 4.22 19.66 -7.25
C ASP A 212 4.11 19.07 -5.85
N ALA A 213 2.92 18.55 -5.54
CA ALA A 213 2.61 17.92 -4.27
C ALA A 213 1.66 16.75 -4.48
N ARG A 214 1.92 15.65 -3.73
CA ARG A 214 1.03 14.50 -3.64
C ARG A 214 0.85 14.09 -2.19
N LEU A 215 -0.37 13.65 -1.85
CA LEU A 215 -0.75 13.20 -0.52
C LEU A 215 -1.66 11.99 -0.60
N ALA A 216 -1.33 10.92 0.13
CA ALA A 216 -2.21 9.78 0.32
C ALA A 216 -2.34 9.46 1.81
N LEU A 217 -3.56 9.16 2.26
CA LEU A 217 -3.89 8.90 3.65
C LEU A 217 -4.47 7.50 3.82
N ILE A 218 -4.18 6.86 4.97
CA ILE A 218 -4.73 5.57 5.42
C ILE A 218 -5.32 5.68 6.82
N GLY A 219 -6.21 4.74 7.17
CA GLY A 219 -6.89 4.70 8.48
C GLY A 219 -8.00 5.75 8.64
N VAL A 220 -8.34 6.47 7.59
CA VAL A 220 -9.29 7.59 7.60
C VAL A 220 -10.50 7.43 6.67
N ALA A 221 -10.51 6.38 5.87
CA ALA A 221 -11.58 6.00 4.94
C ALA A 221 -11.66 4.48 4.82
N ASP A 222 -12.48 3.95 3.92
CA ASP A 222 -12.60 2.52 3.61
C ASP A 222 -11.46 1.96 2.74
N ARG A 223 -10.56 2.83 2.29
CA ARG A 223 -9.35 2.53 1.51
C ARG A 223 -8.31 3.61 1.67
N ALA A 224 -7.12 3.42 1.11
CA ALA A 224 -6.15 4.51 0.92
C ALA A 224 -6.73 5.57 -0.03
N VAL A 225 -6.64 6.84 0.34
CA VAL A 225 -7.24 7.95 -0.42
C VAL A 225 -6.24 9.05 -0.71
N ARG A 226 -6.31 9.63 -1.93
CA ARG A 226 -5.61 10.87 -2.29
C ARG A 226 -6.31 12.07 -1.68
N ALA A 227 -5.57 13.16 -1.49
CA ALA A 227 -6.11 14.44 -1.01
C ALA A 227 -5.93 15.57 -2.07
N PRO A 228 -6.63 15.51 -3.22
CA PRO A 228 -6.39 16.40 -4.35
C PRO A 228 -6.61 17.87 -4.02
N ASP A 229 -7.56 18.22 -3.16
CA ASP A 229 -7.79 19.62 -2.72
C ASP A 229 -6.61 20.16 -1.91
N ALA A 230 -6.02 19.33 -1.04
CA ALA A 230 -4.82 19.71 -0.30
C ALA A 230 -3.59 19.83 -1.21
N GLU A 231 -3.45 18.92 -2.18
CA GLU A 231 -2.40 18.99 -3.20
C GLU A 231 -2.50 20.27 -4.02
N ALA A 232 -3.71 20.63 -4.46
CA ALA A 232 -3.97 21.89 -5.18
C ALA A 232 -3.67 23.12 -4.33
N ALA A 233 -4.00 23.10 -3.04
CA ALA A 233 -3.73 24.19 -2.11
C ALA A 233 -2.22 24.39 -1.81
N LEU A 234 -1.40 23.37 -2.02
CA LEU A 234 0.06 23.42 -1.84
C LEU A 234 0.77 24.03 -3.04
N ARG A 235 0.34 23.72 -4.27
CA ARG A 235 1.04 24.12 -5.50
C ARG A 235 1.17 25.63 -5.62
N GLY A 236 2.38 26.11 -5.93
CA GLY A 236 2.72 27.53 -6.07
C GLY A 236 2.88 28.29 -4.75
N GLN A 237 2.63 27.66 -3.59
CA GLN A 237 2.84 28.30 -2.29
C GLN A 237 4.29 28.11 -1.81
N SER A 238 4.74 28.99 -0.90
CA SER A 238 6.02 28.78 -0.22
C SER A 238 5.93 27.60 0.74
N ALA A 239 7.00 26.79 0.82
CA ALA A 239 7.07 25.59 1.65
C ALA A 239 7.24 25.95 3.13
N THR A 240 6.19 26.47 3.78
CA THR A 240 6.18 26.94 5.17
C THR A 240 5.28 26.09 6.07
N LEU A 241 5.49 26.16 7.38
CA LEU A 241 4.64 25.48 8.35
C LEU A 241 3.17 25.94 8.28
N ASP A 242 2.93 27.22 7.96
CA ASP A 242 1.57 27.75 7.81
C ASP A 242 0.88 27.18 6.56
N THR A 243 1.61 27.07 5.45
CA THR A 243 1.14 26.41 4.22
C THR A 243 0.79 24.95 4.50
N PHE A 244 1.66 24.21 5.20
CA PHE A 244 1.41 22.81 5.56
C PHE A 244 0.23 22.67 6.52
N ALA A 245 0.04 23.60 7.45
CA ALA A 245 -1.12 23.60 8.34
C ALA A 245 -2.43 23.90 7.58
N ALA A 246 -2.40 24.74 6.56
CA ALA A 246 -3.55 24.98 5.69
C ALA A 246 -3.90 23.74 4.85
N ALA A 247 -2.91 23.14 4.20
CA ALA A 247 -3.09 21.92 3.43
C ALA A 247 -3.59 20.75 4.29
N ALA A 248 -3.11 20.61 5.53
CA ALA A 248 -3.59 19.59 6.45
C ALA A 248 -5.07 19.77 6.82
N ARG A 249 -5.56 21.01 6.93
CA ARG A 249 -7.00 21.25 7.12
C ARG A 249 -7.80 20.85 5.88
N GLU A 250 -7.32 21.18 4.70
CA GLU A 250 -7.95 20.78 3.44
C GLU A 250 -7.98 19.25 3.29
N ALA A 251 -6.87 18.55 3.58
CA ALA A 251 -6.78 17.09 3.50
C ALA A 251 -7.75 16.36 4.44
N THR A 252 -8.24 17.04 5.48
CA THR A 252 -9.03 16.39 6.54
C THR A 252 -10.46 16.89 6.67
N LYS A 253 -10.85 17.93 5.92
CA LYS A 253 -12.16 18.61 6.08
C LYS A 253 -13.36 17.67 5.85
N ASP A 254 -13.25 16.79 4.84
CA ASP A 254 -14.34 15.91 4.40
C ASP A 254 -14.11 14.43 4.79
N LEU A 255 -13.11 14.15 5.63
CA LEU A 255 -12.87 12.80 6.10
C LEU A 255 -13.92 12.35 7.12
N GLU A 256 -14.45 11.16 6.93
CA GLU A 256 -15.38 10.49 7.85
C GLU A 256 -14.83 9.14 8.33
N PRO A 257 -13.72 9.16 9.10
CA PRO A 257 -13.15 7.91 9.59
C PRO A 257 -14.08 7.19 10.55
N ALA A 258 -13.97 5.86 10.58
CA ALA A 258 -14.73 5.04 11.50
C ALA A 258 -14.34 5.31 12.97
N THR A 259 -15.32 5.21 13.87
CA THR A 259 -15.09 5.16 15.30
C THR A 259 -15.00 3.71 15.75
N ASP A 260 -13.93 3.35 16.47
CA ASP A 260 -13.73 2.02 17.03
C ASP A 260 -13.15 2.09 18.46
N ILE A 261 -12.76 0.92 19.02
CA ILE A 261 -12.12 0.83 20.34
C ILE A 261 -10.74 1.51 20.43
N HIS A 262 -10.18 1.93 19.32
CA HIS A 262 -8.83 2.51 19.23
C HIS A 262 -8.86 4.03 19.11
N GLY A 263 -9.95 4.60 18.61
CA GLY A 263 -10.13 6.04 18.48
C GLY A 263 -11.45 6.44 17.86
N SER A 264 -11.95 7.62 18.25
CA SER A 264 -13.13 8.21 17.62
C SER A 264 -12.76 8.81 16.24
N ALA A 265 -13.79 9.02 15.40
CA ALA A 265 -13.64 9.71 14.13
C ALA A 265 -12.97 11.10 14.29
N GLU A 266 -13.31 11.83 15.34
CA GLU A 266 -12.72 13.13 15.66
C GLU A 266 -11.23 13.00 15.97
N VAL A 267 -10.83 12.02 16.79
CA VAL A 267 -9.44 11.76 17.12
C VAL A 267 -8.65 11.37 15.84
N ARG A 268 -9.19 10.48 15.01
CA ARG A 268 -8.53 10.09 13.76
C ARG A 268 -8.38 11.28 12.80
N ARG A 269 -9.39 12.12 12.66
CA ARG A 269 -9.31 13.36 11.84
C ARG A 269 -8.25 14.33 12.37
N HIS A 270 -8.18 14.52 13.69
CA HIS A 270 -7.14 15.33 14.32
C HIS A 270 -5.74 14.76 14.07
N LEU A 271 -5.54 13.45 14.27
CA LEU A 271 -4.28 12.76 14.02
C LEU A 271 -3.88 12.84 12.54
N ALA A 272 -4.83 12.76 11.61
CA ALA A 272 -4.57 12.92 10.18
C ALA A 272 -4.00 14.31 9.85
N ALA A 273 -4.56 15.38 10.44
CA ALA A 273 -4.02 16.72 10.26
C ALA A 273 -2.60 16.86 10.85
N VAL A 274 -2.32 16.22 12.00
CA VAL A 274 -0.97 16.22 12.59
C VAL A 274 0.01 15.44 11.71
N ALA A 275 -0.38 14.24 11.25
CA ALA A 275 0.45 13.38 10.41
C ALA A 275 0.76 14.06 9.06
N THR A 276 -0.25 14.70 8.43
CA THR A 276 -0.08 15.44 7.17
C THR A 276 0.95 16.55 7.31
N ARG A 277 0.86 17.38 8.35
CA ARG A 277 1.86 18.44 8.57
C ARG A 277 3.27 17.89 8.74
N ARG A 278 3.43 16.79 9.49
CA ARG A 278 4.73 16.15 9.74
C ARG A 278 5.31 15.54 8.48
N ALA A 279 4.49 14.81 7.72
CA ALA A 279 4.91 14.22 6.45
C ALA A 279 5.34 15.32 5.46
N LEU A 280 4.56 16.39 5.29
CA LEU A 280 4.90 17.51 4.44
C LEU A 280 6.19 18.22 4.88
N THR A 281 6.37 18.44 6.19
CA THR A 281 7.61 19.05 6.72
C THR A 281 8.83 18.21 6.38
N THR A 282 8.74 16.88 6.57
CA THR A 282 9.84 15.95 6.24
C THR A 282 10.10 15.90 4.74
N ALA A 283 9.04 15.83 3.91
CA ALA A 283 9.17 15.82 2.46
C ALA A 283 9.82 17.10 1.94
N ALA A 284 9.42 18.27 2.46
CA ALA A 284 10.02 19.57 2.08
C ALA A 284 11.50 19.65 2.45
N SER A 285 11.89 19.22 3.64
CA SER A 285 13.31 19.16 4.05
C SER A 285 14.13 18.29 3.08
N ARG A 286 13.63 17.12 2.74
CA ARG A 286 14.31 16.18 1.82
C ARG A 286 14.37 16.69 0.38
N ALA A 287 13.36 17.44 -0.09
CA ALA A 287 13.39 18.09 -1.39
C ALA A 287 14.47 19.18 -1.44
N GLY A 288 14.59 20.00 -0.38
CA GLY A 288 15.62 21.04 -0.28
C GLY A 288 17.06 20.50 -0.20
N GLU A 289 17.26 19.27 0.27
CA GLU A 289 18.58 18.61 0.29
C GLU A 289 19.01 18.05 -1.09
N ARG A 290 18.04 17.90 -2.02
CA ARG A 290 18.26 17.36 -3.37
C ARG A 290 18.29 18.43 -4.46
N SER A 291 17.91 19.66 -4.13
CA SER A 291 17.97 20.83 -4.98
C SER A 291 19.37 21.48 -4.88
#